data_a5de80f9bd14f57765b7e55506d547dc
#
_entry.id   a5de80f9bd14f57765b7e55506d547dc
#
_cell.length_a   1.000
_cell.length_b   1.000
_cell.length_c   1.000
_cell.angle_alpha   90.00
_cell.angle_beta   90.00
_cell.angle_gamma   90.00
#
_symmetry.space_group_name_H-M   'P 1'
#
loop_
_entity.id
_entity.type
_entity.pdbx_description
1 polymer ?
#
loop_
_entity_poly.entity_id
_entity_poly.type
_entity_poly.pdbx_seq_one_letter_code
_entity_poly.pdbx_strand_id
1 'polypeptide(L)'
;MFFKNLRDDIKAAKANDPAARNSFEIWLTYAGVHALSWHRVAYFFHKIKLKLLARIISQMARFFTGIEIHPAAKIEGGVFIDHGMGVVIGETAEVHRGTVIYQGATLGGTGKERGKRHPTIMEDVVISAGAKVLGGFTVGKGAKIGAGAVVLKEVPPYATVVGVPARIVRIRNPEEEGDKTHAGIIATVALSHEAHEAEKNENVQE
;
A
#
# COMPACT_ATOMS: atom_id res chain seq x y z
N MET A 1 -4.74 -7.63 21.34
CA MET A 1 -4.81 -7.23 19.92
C MET A 1 -3.52 -6.54 19.45
N PHE A 2 -2.97 -5.54 20.15
CA PHE A 2 -1.74 -4.81 19.80
C PHE A 2 -0.54 -5.73 19.55
N PHE A 3 -0.13 -6.55 20.51
CA PHE A 3 1.03 -7.44 20.37
C PHE A 3 0.88 -8.52 19.28
N LYS A 4 -0.36 -8.99 19.04
CA LYS A 4 -0.63 -9.92 17.93
C LYS A 4 -0.35 -9.22 16.59
N ASN A 5 -0.89 -8.03 16.38
CA ASN A 5 -0.69 -7.28 15.15
C ASN A 5 0.79 -6.93 14.92
N LEU A 6 1.52 -6.49 15.98
CA LEU A 6 2.96 -6.23 15.88
C LEU A 6 3.74 -7.48 15.44
N ARG A 7 3.42 -8.64 16.04
CA ARG A 7 4.05 -9.90 15.62
C ARG A 7 3.73 -10.26 14.17
N ASP A 8 2.50 -10.02 13.75
CA ASP A 8 2.05 -10.31 12.38
C ASP A 8 2.74 -9.36 11.38
N ASP A 9 2.96 -8.08 11.72
CA ASP A 9 3.72 -7.12 10.89
C ASP A 9 5.20 -7.51 10.77
N ILE A 10 5.83 -7.92 11.88
CA ILE A 10 7.22 -8.40 11.87
C ILE A 10 7.36 -9.64 10.99
N LYS A 11 6.38 -10.55 11.05
CA LYS A 11 6.36 -11.74 10.18
C LYS A 11 6.19 -11.35 8.71
N ALA A 12 5.30 -10.40 8.41
CA ALA A 12 5.11 -9.90 7.06
C ALA A 12 6.40 -9.25 6.52
N ALA A 13 7.08 -8.41 7.30
CA ALA A 13 8.37 -7.84 6.94
C ALA A 13 9.41 -8.93 6.65
N LYS A 14 9.54 -9.93 7.54
CA LYS A 14 10.50 -11.03 7.36
C LYS A 14 10.21 -11.89 6.13
N ALA A 15 8.94 -12.04 5.75
CA ALA A 15 8.54 -12.82 4.59
C ALA A 15 8.75 -12.08 3.26
N ASN A 16 8.69 -10.75 3.27
CA ASN A 16 8.71 -9.92 2.06
C ASN A 16 10.06 -9.23 1.81
N ASP A 17 10.92 -9.08 2.82
CA ASP A 17 12.23 -8.48 2.67
C ASP A 17 13.34 -9.54 2.75
N PRO A 18 14.01 -9.85 1.61
CA PRO A 18 15.15 -10.78 1.60
C PRO A 18 16.34 -10.34 2.47
N ALA A 19 16.48 -9.05 2.76
CA ALA A 19 17.55 -8.50 3.61
C ALA A 19 17.26 -8.66 5.11
N ALA A 20 16.04 -9.04 5.48
CA ALA A 20 15.61 -9.18 6.88
C ALA A 20 16.29 -10.37 7.57
N ARG A 21 17.22 -10.13 8.49
CA ARG A 21 17.99 -11.18 9.17
C ARG A 21 17.23 -11.83 10.32
N ASN A 22 16.65 -11.03 11.22
CA ASN A 22 15.93 -11.52 12.39
C ASN A 22 14.82 -10.56 12.86
N SER A 23 13.91 -11.06 13.69
CA SER A 23 12.76 -10.30 14.16
C SER A 23 13.11 -9.13 15.09
N PHE A 24 14.22 -9.22 15.83
CA PHE A 24 14.67 -8.13 16.71
C PHE A 24 15.19 -6.94 15.90
N GLU A 25 15.96 -7.18 14.86
CA GLU A 25 16.41 -6.15 13.92
C GLU A 25 15.24 -5.45 13.25
N ILE A 26 14.26 -6.22 12.74
CA ILE A 26 13.03 -5.67 12.13
C ILE A 26 12.31 -4.77 13.13
N TRP A 27 12.10 -5.24 14.34
CA TRP A 27 11.43 -4.47 15.39
C TRP A 27 12.18 -3.18 15.73
N LEU A 28 13.51 -3.22 15.76
CA LEU A 28 14.35 -2.08 16.16
C LEU A 28 14.53 -1.04 15.04
N THR A 29 14.58 -1.46 13.76
CA THR A 29 15.06 -0.60 12.67
C THR A 29 14.06 -0.30 11.58
N TYR A 30 12.97 -1.07 11.45
CA TYR A 30 12.03 -0.90 10.33
C TYR A 30 11.02 0.20 10.60
N ALA A 31 11.15 1.30 9.85
CA ALA A 31 10.27 2.47 9.97
C ALA A 31 8.79 2.11 9.77
N GLY A 32 8.47 1.19 8.86
CA GLY A 32 7.10 0.72 8.63
C GLY A 32 6.49 0.03 9.86
N VAL A 33 7.25 -0.80 10.56
CA VAL A 33 6.80 -1.47 11.80
C VAL A 33 6.58 -0.45 12.92
N HIS A 34 7.44 0.56 13.01
CA HIS A 34 7.27 1.65 13.97
C HIS A 34 6.02 2.47 13.65
N ALA A 35 5.83 2.88 12.39
CA ALA A 35 4.66 3.66 11.96
C ALA A 35 3.35 2.94 12.25
N LEU A 36 3.25 1.63 11.95
CA LEU A 36 2.08 0.81 12.26
C LEU A 36 1.85 0.68 13.76
N SER A 37 2.91 0.57 14.56
CA SER A 37 2.82 0.50 16.02
C SER A 37 2.29 1.82 16.62
N TRP A 38 2.86 2.96 16.21
CA TRP A 38 2.40 4.29 16.61
C TRP A 38 0.96 4.55 16.15
N HIS A 39 0.62 4.13 14.92
CA HIS A 39 -0.75 4.26 14.42
C HIS A 39 -1.76 3.52 15.30
N ARG A 40 -1.47 2.32 15.77
CA ARG A 40 -2.39 1.59 16.67
C ARG A 40 -2.63 2.33 17.98
N VAL A 41 -1.61 2.97 18.54
CA VAL A 41 -1.76 3.84 19.72
C VAL A 41 -2.63 5.06 19.37
N ALA A 42 -2.36 5.74 18.26
CA ALA A 42 -3.16 6.87 17.82
C ALA A 42 -4.62 6.48 17.54
N TYR A 43 -4.83 5.33 16.87
CA TYR A 43 -6.17 4.78 16.61
C TYR A 43 -6.95 4.49 17.90
N PHE A 44 -6.31 3.95 18.94
CA PHE A 44 -6.95 3.75 20.25
C PHE A 44 -7.45 5.09 20.83
N PHE A 45 -6.61 6.12 20.87
CA PHE A 45 -7.02 7.44 21.35
C PHE A 45 -8.12 8.07 20.48
N HIS A 46 -8.05 7.87 19.18
CA HIS A 46 -9.11 8.29 18.26
C HIS A 46 -10.46 7.61 18.58
N LYS A 47 -10.47 6.30 18.85
CA LYS A 47 -11.67 5.52 19.20
C LYS A 47 -12.33 5.98 20.48
N ILE A 48 -11.56 6.40 21.49
CA ILE A 48 -12.09 6.99 22.75
C ILE A 48 -12.32 8.51 22.64
N LYS A 49 -12.38 9.04 21.41
CA LYS A 49 -12.71 10.44 21.06
C LYS A 49 -11.67 11.48 21.50
N LEU A 50 -10.49 11.11 21.98
CA LEU A 50 -9.36 12.00 22.22
C LEU A 50 -8.63 12.36 20.92
N LYS A 51 -9.38 12.99 19.99
CA LYS A 51 -8.95 13.21 18.59
C LYS A 51 -7.68 14.06 18.49
N LEU A 52 -7.52 15.10 19.32
CA LEU A 52 -6.33 15.95 19.29
C LEU A 52 -5.09 15.16 19.71
N LEU A 53 -5.15 14.38 20.79
CA LEU A 53 -4.05 13.54 21.22
C LEU A 53 -3.68 12.49 20.16
N ALA A 54 -4.69 11.85 19.57
CA ALA A 54 -4.49 10.91 18.48
C ALA A 54 -3.74 11.58 17.30
N ARG A 55 -4.08 12.83 16.97
CA ARG A 55 -3.43 13.58 15.88
C ARG A 55 -2.00 13.95 16.24
N ILE A 56 -1.73 14.37 17.47
CA ILE A 56 -0.37 14.65 17.94
C ILE A 56 0.51 13.41 17.82
N ILE A 57 0.03 12.25 18.29
CA ILE A 57 0.75 10.97 18.19
C ILE A 57 1.04 10.62 16.73
N SER A 58 0.06 10.79 15.84
CA SER A 58 0.22 10.55 14.39
C SER A 58 1.29 11.47 13.78
N GLN A 59 1.36 12.76 14.15
CA GLN A 59 2.37 13.67 13.65
C GLN A 59 3.77 13.36 14.19
N MET A 60 3.86 12.92 15.44
CA MET A 60 5.14 12.42 16.00
C MET A 60 5.61 11.18 15.24
N ALA A 61 4.72 10.22 14.98
CA ALA A 61 5.04 9.04 14.17
C ALA A 61 5.58 9.43 12.78
N ARG A 62 4.91 10.37 12.11
CA ARG A 62 5.37 10.91 10.82
C ARG A 62 6.76 11.54 10.90
N PHE A 63 7.02 12.33 11.95
CA PHE A 63 8.32 12.97 12.14
C PHE A 63 9.47 11.95 12.24
N PHE A 64 9.26 10.87 13.00
CA PHE A 64 10.29 9.85 13.22
C PHE A 64 10.41 8.81 12.11
N THR A 65 9.34 8.56 11.36
CA THR A 65 9.30 7.47 10.36
C THR A 65 9.22 7.94 8.91
N GLY A 66 8.85 9.19 8.67
CA GLY A 66 8.53 9.71 7.34
C GLY A 66 7.22 9.18 6.75
N ILE A 67 6.42 8.44 7.55
CA ILE A 67 5.17 7.79 7.13
C ILE A 67 4.00 8.49 7.79
N GLU A 68 3.06 9.00 7.00
CA GLU A 68 1.83 9.61 7.51
C GLU A 68 0.67 8.63 7.48
N ILE A 69 0.12 8.28 8.65
CA ILE A 69 -1.10 7.48 8.77
C ILE A 69 -2.11 8.27 9.58
N HIS A 70 -3.29 8.53 9.00
CA HIS A 70 -4.36 9.21 9.72
C HIS A 70 -4.87 8.32 10.88
N PRO A 71 -5.08 8.87 12.09
CA PRO A 71 -5.49 8.07 13.26
C PRO A 71 -6.79 7.28 13.09
N ALA A 72 -7.67 7.68 12.17
CA ALA A 72 -8.94 6.98 11.90
C ALA A 72 -8.81 5.86 10.87
N ALA A 73 -7.72 5.74 10.13
CA ALA A 73 -7.51 4.68 9.15
C ALA A 73 -7.61 3.30 9.81
N LYS A 74 -8.16 2.33 9.08
CA LYS A 74 -8.27 0.96 9.58
C LYS A 74 -7.18 0.12 8.92
N ILE A 75 -6.25 -0.39 9.72
CA ILE A 75 -5.14 -1.21 9.21
C ILE A 75 -5.07 -2.50 10.00
N GLU A 76 -5.16 -3.62 9.32
CA GLU A 76 -5.01 -4.94 9.92
C GLU A 76 -3.56 -5.24 10.32
N GLY A 77 -3.35 -6.31 11.08
CA GLY A 77 -2.02 -6.86 11.32
C GLY A 77 -1.54 -7.69 10.13
N GLY A 78 -0.24 -7.69 9.90
CA GLY A 78 0.37 -8.38 8.75
C GLY A 78 0.45 -7.53 7.49
N VAL A 79 0.39 -6.21 7.63
CA VAL A 79 0.73 -5.24 6.58
C VAL A 79 2.22 -4.95 6.64
N PHE A 80 2.87 -4.86 5.48
CA PHE A 80 4.28 -4.49 5.37
C PHE A 80 4.44 -3.16 4.63
N ILE A 81 5.05 -2.17 5.28
CA ILE A 81 5.44 -0.90 4.65
C ILE A 81 6.95 -0.94 4.50
N ASP A 82 7.39 -1.11 3.25
CA ASP A 82 8.80 -1.21 2.90
C ASP A 82 9.39 0.16 2.56
N HIS A 83 10.57 0.47 3.08
CA HIS A 83 11.22 1.79 3.04
C HIS A 83 10.37 2.90 3.66
N GLY A 84 9.15 3.08 3.25
CA GLY A 84 8.06 3.84 3.85
C GLY A 84 8.12 5.37 3.68
N MET A 85 9.27 5.97 3.40
CA MET A 85 9.40 7.43 3.29
C MET A 85 8.37 8.01 2.32
N GLY A 86 7.58 8.99 2.79
CA GLY A 86 6.56 9.66 1.98
C GLY A 86 5.28 8.85 1.72
N VAL A 87 5.09 7.72 2.38
CA VAL A 87 3.79 7.02 2.37
C VAL A 87 2.75 7.86 3.10
N VAL A 88 1.56 7.99 2.50
CA VAL A 88 0.42 8.70 3.10
C VAL A 88 -0.82 7.80 3.06
N ILE A 89 -1.42 7.55 4.23
CA ILE A 89 -2.66 6.77 4.38
C ILE A 89 -3.75 7.66 4.99
N GLY A 90 -4.79 7.96 4.20
CA GLY A 90 -5.84 8.90 4.56
C GLY A 90 -6.88 8.36 5.54
N GLU A 91 -7.74 9.25 6.04
CA GLU A 91 -8.67 9.06 7.16
C GLU A 91 -9.59 7.83 7.04
N THR A 92 -10.19 7.63 5.87
CA THR A 92 -11.18 6.56 5.65
C THR A 92 -10.60 5.37 4.88
N ALA A 93 -9.26 5.29 4.77
CA ALA A 93 -8.59 4.15 4.15
C ALA A 93 -8.75 2.89 5.01
N GLU A 94 -8.89 1.77 4.32
CA GLU A 94 -8.91 0.44 4.93
C GLU A 94 -7.85 -0.41 4.25
N VAL A 95 -6.98 -1.06 5.04
CA VAL A 95 -5.86 -1.86 4.51
C VAL A 95 -5.89 -3.22 5.20
N HIS A 96 -6.08 -4.26 4.38
CA HIS A 96 -6.16 -5.64 4.84
C HIS A 96 -4.79 -6.33 4.85
N ARG A 97 -4.72 -7.47 5.53
CA ARG A 97 -3.50 -8.27 5.75
C ARG A 97 -2.80 -8.67 4.45
N GLY A 98 -1.52 -8.94 4.52
CA GLY A 98 -0.72 -9.33 3.36
C GLY A 98 -0.41 -8.20 2.39
N THR A 99 -1.00 -7.00 2.60
CA THR A 99 -0.70 -5.84 1.75
C THR A 99 0.74 -5.37 1.95
N VAL A 100 1.43 -5.12 0.83
CA VAL A 100 2.76 -4.51 0.78
C VAL A 100 2.66 -3.11 0.19
N ILE A 101 3.24 -2.12 0.87
CA ILE A 101 3.21 -0.71 0.46
C ILE A 101 4.64 -0.18 0.41
N TYR A 102 5.07 0.32 -0.74
CA TYR A 102 6.39 0.91 -0.93
C TYR A 102 6.39 2.42 -0.72
N GLN A 103 7.59 2.99 -0.60
CA GLN A 103 7.82 4.42 -0.37
C GLN A 103 7.06 5.31 -1.38
N GLY A 104 6.64 6.48 -0.91
CA GLY A 104 5.96 7.49 -1.72
C GLY A 104 4.54 7.12 -2.17
N ALA A 105 4.02 5.94 -1.78
CA ALA A 105 2.64 5.56 -2.08
C ALA A 105 1.63 6.45 -1.35
N THR A 106 0.48 6.71 -1.98
CA THR A 106 -0.60 7.50 -1.37
C THR A 106 -1.94 6.78 -1.48
N LEU A 107 -2.60 6.57 -0.35
CA LEU A 107 -4.01 6.17 -0.26
C LEU A 107 -4.83 7.41 0.07
N GLY A 108 -5.25 8.14 -0.97
CA GLY A 108 -5.82 9.48 -0.89
C GLY A 108 -7.29 9.58 -1.31
N GLY A 109 -7.86 10.77 -1.08
CA GLY A 109 -9.15 11.17 -1.65
C GLY A 109 -8.98 12.06 -2.88
N THR A 110 -10.04 12.24 -3.66
CA THR A 110 -10.03 13.05 -4.88
C THR A 110 -10.63 14.44 -4.70
N GLY A 111 -11.26 14.75 -3.57
CA GLY A 111 -11.95 16.00 -3.39
C GLY A 111 -12.38 16.31 -1.97
N LYS A 112 -13.39 17.20 -1.85
CA LYS A 112 -13.93 17.68 -0.57
C LYS A 112 -15.07 16.82 -0.02
N GLU A 113 -15.27 15.63 -0.54
CA GLU A 113 -16.33 14.73 -0.15
C GLU A 113 -16.23 14.34 1.32
N ARG A 114 -17.37 14.24 1.99
CA ARG A 114 -17.50 13.72 3.34
C ARG A 114 -17.82 12.21 3.28
N GLY A 115 -17.36 11.44 4.27
CA GLY A 115 -17.59 9.99 4.32
C GLY A 115 -16.44 9.18 3.73
N LYS A 116 -16.74 8.05 3.09
CA LYS A 116 -15.75 7.14 2.48
C LYS A 116 -15.17 7.78 1.23
N ARG A 117 -13.96 8.33 1.32
CA ARG A 117 -13.24 9.02 0.25
C ARG A 117 -11.83 8.48 -0.01
N HIS A 118 -11.37 7.54 0.80
CA HIS A 118 -10.08 6.87 0.64
C HIS A 118 -10.31 5.38 0.32
N PRO A 119 -9.37 4.73 -0.37
CA PRO A 119 -9.57 3.39 -0.88
C PRO A 119 -9.66 2.32 0.22
N THR A 120 -10.31 1.22 -0.14
CA THR A 120 -10.23 -0.07 0.56
C THR A 120 -9.27 -0.96 -0.21
N ILE A 121 -8.18 -1.36 0.45
CA ILE A 121 -7.15 -2.23 -0.09
C ILE A 121 -7.38 -3.63 0.49
N MET A 122 -7.76 -4.56 -0.37
CA MET A 122 -8.03 -5.94 0.03
C MET A 122 -6.73 -6.71 0.33
N GLU A 123 -6.87 -7.97 0.71
CA GLU A 123 -5.74 -8.81 1.11
C GLU A 123 -4.73 -9.00 -0.02
N ASP A 124 -3.45 -9.16 0.34
CA ASP A 124 -2.35 -9.54 -0.55
C ASP A 124 -2.10 -8.57 -1.73
N VAL A 125 -2.56 -7.31 -1.58
CA VAL A 125 -2.34 -6.26 -2.58
C VAL A 125 -0.91 -5.74 -2.49
N VAL A 126 -0.30 -5.44 -3.64
CA VAL A 126 1.00 -4.77 -3.71
C VAL A 126 0.82 -3.36 -4.28
N ILE A 127 1.27 -2.36 -3.54
CA ILE A 127 1.25 -0.95 -3.93
C ILE A 127 2.70 -0.50 -4.10
N SER A 128 3.15 -0.44 -5.35
CA SER A 128 4.55 -0.15 -5.67
C SER A 128 4.93 1.30 -5.42
N ALA A 129 6.23 1.59 -5.49
CA ALA A 129 6.82 2.88 -5.18
C ALA A 129 6.15 4.04 -5.92
N GLY A 130 5.80 5.09 -5.20
CA GLY A 130 5.22 6.31 -5.75
C GLY A 130 3.78 6.20 -6.27
N ALA A 131 3.14 5.03 -6.21
CA ALA A 131 1.77 4.85 -6.70
C ALA A 131 0.76 5.71 -5.92
N LYS A 132 -0.26 6.22 -6.61
CA LYS A 132 -1.34 7.02 -6.03
C LYS A 132 -2.67 6.32 -6.25
N VAL A 133 -3.34 5.92 -5.18
CA VAL A 133 -4.69 5.33 -5.21
C VAL A 133 -5.64 6.34 -4.62
N LEU A 134 -6.45 6.97 -5.48
CA LEU A 134 -7.20 8.18 -5.13
C LEU A 134 -8.70 7.97 -5.33
N GLY A 135 -9.45 7.88 -4.24
CA GLY A 135 -10.90 7.71 -4.25
C GLY A 135 -11.43 6.65 -3.28
N GLY A 136 -12.74 6.63 -3.04
CA GLY A 136 -13.42 5.75 -2.09
C GLY A 136 -13.80 4.38 -2.66
N PHE A 137 -13.01 3.82 -3.56
CA PHE A 137 -13.26 2.53 -4.22
C PHE A 137 -12.40 1.39 -3.64
N THR A 138 -12.63 0.18 -4.17
CA THR A 138 -11.91 -1.02 -3.73
C THR A 138 -10.81 -1.41 -4.71
N VAL A 139 -9.64 -1.77 -4.17
CA VAL A 139 -8.59 -2.51 -4.87
C VAL A 139 -8.70 -3.96 -4.46
N GLY A 140 -9.03 -4.82 -5.41
CA GLY A 140 -9.35 -6.22 -5.19
C GLY A 140 -8.16 -7.05 -4.70
N LYS A 141 -8.46 -8.17 -4.05
CA LYS A 141 -7.48 -9.11 -3.49
C LYS A 141 -6.39 -9.48 -4.50
N GLY A 142 -5.15 -9.50 -4.04
CA GLY A 142 -3.99 -9.91 -4.84
C GLY A 142 -3.67 -9.00 -6.02
N ALA A 143 -4.32 -7.82 -6.14
CA ALA A 143 -4.02 -6.86 -7.19
C ALA A 143 -2.63 -6.26 -7.02
N LYS A 144 -2.02 -5.83 -8.13
CA LYS A 144 -0.71 -5.17 -8.15
C LYS A 144 -0.84 -3.80 -8.80
N ILE A 145 -0.46 -2.77 -8.05
CA ILE A 145 -0.41 -1.39 -8.53
C ILE A 145 1.04 -1.07 -8.89
N GLY A 146 1.31 -0.83 -10.16
CA GLY A 146 2.66 -0.55 -10.67
C GLY A 146 3.25 0.74 -10.12
N ALA A 147 4.58 0.85 -10.17
CA ALA A 147 5.30 2.03 -9.68
C ALA A 147 4.84 3.31 -10.42
N GLY A 148 4.61 4.39 -9.65
CA GLY A 148 4.15 5.66 -10.19
C GLY A 148 2.73 5.67 -10.77
N ALA A 149 2.00 4.57 -10.75
CA ALA A 149 0.64 4.50 -11.29
C ALA A 149 -0.33 5.40 -10.52
N VAL A 150 -1.28 6.02 -11.24
CA VAL A 150 -2.36 6.84 -10.65
C VAL A 150 -3.69 6.14 -10.88
N VAL A 151 -4.18 5.48 -9.84
CA VAL A 151 -5.44 4.70 -9.84
C VAL A 151 -6.58 5.60 -9.39
N LEU A 152 -7.60 5.74 -10.24
CA LEU A 152 -8.75 6.62 -10.03
C LEU A 152 -10.08 5.88 -10.02
N LYS A 153 -10.07 4.55 -10.17
CA LYS A 153 -11.25 3.70 -10.19
C LYS A 153 -10.94 2.30 -9.66
N GLU A 154 -11.99 1.54 -9.41
CA GLU A 154 -11.91 0.18 -8.91
C GLU A 154 -10.95 -0.72 -9.69
N VAL A 155 -10.21 -1.56 -8.96
CA VAL A 155 -9.26 -2.54 -9.52
C VAL A 155 -9.76 -3.94 -9.21
N PRO A 156 -10.01 -4.79 -10.22
CA PRO A 156 -10.44 -6.17 -10.01
C PRO A 156 -9.42 -7.00 -9.21
N PRO A 157 -9.85 -8.08 -8.55
CA PRO A 157 -8.94 -9.02 -7.91
C PRO A 157 -7.90 -9.56 -8.91
N TYR A 158 -6.67 -9.74 -8.42
CA TYR A 158 -5.52 -10.28 -9.16
C TYR A 158 -5.10 -9.48 -10.42
N ALA A 159 -5.70 -8.31 -10.64
CA ALA A 159 -5.31 -7.43 -11.74
C ALA A 159 -3.98 -6.72 -11.45
N THR A 160 -3.19 -6.52 -12.50
CA THR A 160 -2.04 -5.61 -12.51
C THR A 160 -2.43 -4.35 -13.26
N VAL A 161 -2.24 -3.19 -12.63
CA VAL A 161 -2.53 -1.89 -13.24
C VAL A 161 -1.30 -1.00 -13.22
N VAL A 162 -1.07 -0.26 -14.33
CA VAL A 162 0.08 0.64 -14.51
C VAL A 162 -0.34 1.92 -15.24
N GLY A 163 0.47 2.96 -15.14
CA GLY A 163 0.34 4.21 -15.92
C GLY A 163 -0.44 5.32 -15.24
N VAL A 164 -0.56 6.47 -15.94
CA VAL A 164 -1.23 7.70 -15.48
C VAL A 164 -2.15 8.21 -16.61
N PRO A 165 -3.48 8.04 -16.47
CA PRO A 165 -4.20 7.25 -15.45
C PRO A 165 -3.96 5.74 -15.62
N ALA A 166 -4.07 5.00 -14.51
CA ALA A 166 -3.79 3.57 -14.50
C ALA A 166 -4.76 2.76 -15.37
N ARG A 167 -4.23 1.75 -16.07
CA ARG A 167 -4.96 0.79 -16.89
C ARG A 167 -4.59 -0.63 -16.48
N ILE A 168 -5.54 -1.55 -16.66
CA ILE A 168 -5.31 -2.99 -16.45
C ILE A 168 -4.46 -3.50 -17.61
N VAL A 169 -3.28 -4.05 -17.31
CA VAL A 169 -2.38 -4.66 -18.29
C VAL A 169 -2.41 -6.19 -18.21
N ARG A 170 -2.85 -6.75 -17.06
CA ARG A 170 -2.95 -8.20 -16.87
C ARG A 170 -3.98 -8.50 -15.77
N ILE A 171 -4.68 -9.62 -15.90
CA ILE A 171 -5.43 -10.26 -14.81
C ILE A 171 -4.89 -11.68 -14.68
N ARG A 172 -4.41 -12.03 -13.48
CA ARG A 172 -3.86 -13.36 -13.20
C ARG A 172 -4.97 -14.33 -12.84
N ASN A 173 -4.84 -15.60 -13.25
CA ASN A 173 -5.65 -16.67 -12.70
C ASN A 173 -4.88 -17.30 -11.52
N PRO A 174 -5.35 -17.19 -10.28
CA PRO A 174 -4.65 -17.72 -9.11
C PRO A 174 -4.53 -19.26 -9.10
N GLU A 175 -5.36 -19.96 -9.88
CA GLU A 175 -5.33 -21.43 -9.98
C GLU A 175 -4.18 -21.93 -10.87
N GLU A 176 -3.72 -21.11 -11.81
CA GLU A 176 -2.68 -21.48 -12.79
C GLU A 176 -1.25 -21.09 -12.35
N GLU A 177 -1.12 -20.06 -11.51
CA GLU A 177 0.17 -19.63 -10.96
C GLU A 177 0.26 -20.10 -9.50
N GLY A 178 0.92 -21.22 -9.25
CA GLY A 178 1.37 -21.56 -7.90
C GLY A 178 2.13 -20.36 -7.30
N ASP A 179 1.93 -20.12 -6.01
CA ASP A 179 2.37 -18.98 -5.19
C ASP A 179 3.81 -18.48 -5.51
N LYS A 180 3.97 -17.74 -6.60
CA LYS A 180 5.21 -17.03 -6.96
C LYS A 180 5.08 -15.57 -6.54
N THR A 181 5.36 -15.34 -5.27
CA THR A 181 5.45 -14.06 -4.59
C THR A 181 6.39 -13.06 -5.30
N HIS A 182 5.96 -11.80 -5.37
CA HIS A 182 6.70 -10.54 -5.45
C HIS A 182 7.80 -10.30 -6.51
N ALA A 183 8.48 -11.29 -7.07
CA ALA A 183 9.62 -11.09 -8.00
C ALA A 183 9.26 -10.49 -9.38
N GLY A 184 7.97 -10.39 -9.73
CA GLY A 184 7.52 -9.98 -11.08
C GLY A 184 7.24 -8.49 -11.30
N ILE A 185 7.35 -7.62 -10.26
CA ILE A 185 6.86 -6.23 -10.36
C ILE A 185 7.78 -5.36 -11.23
N ILE A 186 9.08 -5.55 -11.15
CA ILE A 186 10.07 -4.77 -11.92
C ILE A 186 10.02 -5.18 -13.40
N ALA A 187 9.85 -6.47 -13.71
CA ALA A 187 9.70 -6.97 -15.07
C ALA A 187 8.43 -6.44 -15.76
N THR A 188 7.33 -6.23 -15.01
CA THR A 188 6.06 -5.76 -15.58
C THR A 188 6.14 -4.28 -16.02
N VAL A 189 6.96 -3.46 -15.36
CA VAL A 189 7.19 -2.06 -15.77
C VAL A 189 7.99 -1.98 -17.06
N ALA A 190 8.98 -2.85 -17.26
CA ALA A 190 9.76 -2.93 -18.50
C ALA A 190 8.90 -3.35 -19.69
N LEU A 191 8.06 -4.38 -19.53
CA LEU A 191 7.15 -4.88 -20.58
C LEU A 191 6.07 -3.86 -20.97
N SER A 192 5.61 -3.01 -20.06
CA SER A 192 4.64 -1.94 -20.37
C SER A 192 5.27 -0.80 -21.19
N HIS A 193 6.56 -0.56 -21.03
CA HIS A 193 7.31 0.42 -21.85
C HIS A 193 7.47 -0.07 -23.30
N GLU A 194 7.83 -1.33 -23.47
CA GLU A 194 7.98 -1.95 -24.79
C GLU A 194 6.64 -2.04 -25.55
N ALA A 195 5.54 -2.37 -24.87
CA ALA A 195 4.20 -2.40 -25.47
C ALA A 195 3.74 -1.00 -25.91
N HIS A 196 4.03 0.05 -25.13
CA HIS A 196 3.66 1.43 -25.47
C HIS A 196 4.52 2.01 -26.62
N GLU A 197 5.77 1.61 -26.72
CA GLU A 197 6.62 1.96 -27.86
C GLU A 197 6.20 1.23 -29.14
N ALA A 198 5.75 -0.02 -29.05
CA ALA A 198 5.22 -0.77 -30.19
C ALA A 198 3.93 -0.14 -30.74
N GLU A 199 2.97 0.22 -29.88
CA GLU A 199 1.75 0.95 -30.27
C GLU A 199 2.04 2.32 -30.91
N LYS A 200 3.04 3.04 -30.42
CA LYS A 200 3.44 4.32 -31.03
C LYS A 200 4.04 4.15 -32.41
N ASN A 201 4.79 3.10 -32.64
CA ASN A 201 5.42 2.85 -33.91
C ASN A 201 4.45 2.35 -34.99
N GLU A 202 3.37 1.65 -34.62
CA GLU A 202 2.29 1.26 -35.54
C GLU A 202 1.45 2.48 -35.98
N ASN A 203 1.17 3.43 -35.06
CA ASN A 203 0.39 4.63 -35.39
C ASN A 203 1.17 5.74 -36.15
N VAL A 204 2.45 5.57 -36.38
CA VAL A 204 3.29 6.50 -37.20
C VAL A 204 3.44 6.02 -38.65
N GLN A 205 2.98 4.79 -38.97
CA GLN A 205 3.05 4.21 -40.31
C GLN A 205 1.73 4.27 -41.09
N GLU A 206 0.66 4.82 -40.52
CA GLU A 206 -0.59 5.21 -41.20
C GLU A 206 -0.64 6.75 -41.41
#